data_c7491dd647792f16df97ba040c2a194a
#
_entry.id   c7491dd647792f16df97ba040c2a194a
#
_cell.length_a   1.000
_cell.length_b   1.000
_cell.length_c   1.000
_cell.angle_alpha   90.00
_cell.angle_beta   90.00
_cell.angle_gamma   90.00
#
_symmetry.space_group_name_H-M   'P 1'
#
loop_
_entity.id
_entity.type
_entity.pdbx_description
1 polymer ?
#
loop_
_entity_poly.entity_id
_entity_poly.type
_entity_poly.pdbx_seq_one_letter_code
_entity_poly.pdbx_strand_id
1 'polypeptide(L)'
;MDQTVDEANYVFNFFEDRLQVKPQSFIPKKHLHEEYVRWMQESGYKPLGKSKFNAALLDYYKDAIYEDRIRKPQDILIWRGIKMK
;
A
#
# COMPACT_ATOMS: atom_id res chain seq x y z
N MET A 1 22.33 -6.66 -18.57
CA MET A 1 21.69 -6.08 -18.21
C MET A 1 21.41 -6.07 -16.99
N ASP A 2 21.43 -5.42 -16.38
CA ASP A 2 21.20 -5.52 -15.28
C ASP A 2 20.05 -5.23 -14.90
N GLN A 3 19.51 -5.77 -14.34
CA GLN A 3 18.36 -5.73 -13.95
C GLN A 3 18.36 -5.24 -12.68
N THR A 4 18.79 -4.18 -12.42
CA THR A 4 18.68 -3.57 -11.17
C THR A 4 17.26 -3.37 -10.87
N VAL A 5 16.76 -4.01 -9.87
CA VAL A 5 15.40 -3.81 -9.44
C VAL A 5 15.34 -2.45 -8.78
N ASP A 6 14.59 -1.54 -9.35
CA ASP A 6 14.40 -0.24 -8.76
C ASP A 6 13.50 -0.42 -7.56
N GLU A 7 13.96 -0.03 -6.39
CA GLU A 7 13.19 -0.16 -5.16
C GLU A 7 11.86 0.58 -5.25
N ALA A 8 11.83 1.69 -5.97
CA ALA A 8 10.60 2.44 -6.14
C ALA A 8 9.58 1.66 -6.96
N ASN A 9 10.02 0.79 -7.87
CA ASN A 9 9.13 -0.04 -8.67
C ASN A 9 8.80 -1.35 -7.97
N TYR A 10 9.62 -1.79 -7.04
CA TYR A 10 9.40 -3.04 -6.35
C TYR A 10 8.13 -3.00 -5.49
N VAL A 11 7.68 -1.81 -5.13
CA VAL A 11 6.45 -1.65 -4.37
C VAL A 11 5.25 -2.23 -5.13
N PHE A 12 5.28 -2.23 -6.45
CA PHE A 12 4.19 -2.78 -7.24
C PHE A 12 4.09 -4.30 -7.07
N ASN A 13 5.20 -4.96 -6.82
CA ASN A 13 5.17 -6.39 -6.54
C ASN A 13 4.44 -6.68 -5.22
N PHE A 14 4.60 -5.80 -4.23
CA PHE A 14 3.86 -5.91 -2.99
C PHE A 14 2.35 -5.79 -3.25
N PHE A 15 1.95 -4.83 -4.08
CA PHE A 15 0.55 -4.63 -4.37
C PHE A 15 -0.05 -5.89 -5.01
N GLU A 16 0.64 -6.45 -5.99
CA GLU A 16 0.12 -7.63 -6.69
C GLU A 16 0.12 -8.87 -5.80
N ASP A 17 1.12 -9.00 -4.95
CA ASP A 17 1.28 -10.19 -4.13
C ASP A 17 0.39 -10.17 -2.89
N ARG A 18 0.19 -9.02 -2.31
CA ARG A 18 -0.44 -8.93 -0.99
C ARG A 18 -1.77 -8.20 -0.94
N LEU A 19 -2.14 -7.49 -1.97
CA LEU A 19 -3.34 -6.68 -1.97
C LEU A 19 -4.30 -7.12 -3.06
N GLN A 20 -5.58 -6.86 -2.82
CA GLN A 20 -6.59 -7.11 -3.84
C GLN A 20 -7.65 -6.01 -3.76
N VAL A 21 -8.22 -5.69 -4.90
CA VAL A 21 -9.30 -4.72 -4.96
C VAL A 21 -10.58 -5.39 -4.49
N LYS A 22 -11.25 -4.75 -3.53
CA LYS A 22 -12.52 -5.23 -3.02
C LYS A 22 -13.35 -4.02 -2.67
N PRO A 23 -14.31 -3.64 -3.50
CA PRO A 23 -14.99 -2.34 -3.37
C PRO A 23 -15.62 -2.06 -2.02
N GLN A 24 -16.00 -3.10 -1.29
CA GLN A 24 -16.65 -2.90 -0.01
C GLN A 24 -15.71 -3.02 1.18
N SER A 25 -14.44 -3.17 0.92
CA SER A 25 -13.46 -3.33 1.99
C SER A 25 -12.65 -2.08 2.21
N PHE A 26 -11.95 -2.04 3.34
CA PHE A 26 -11.05 -0.95 3.62
C PHE A 26 -9.89 -1.46 4.49
N ILE A 27 -8.83 -0.67 4.56
CA ILE A 27 -7.70 -0.99 5.40
C ILE A 27 -7.12 0.31 5.95
N PRO A 28 -6.75 0.36 7.24
CA PRO A 28 -6.12 1.55 7.80
C PRO A 28 -4.80 1.82 7.09
N LYS A 29 -4.52 3.10 6.79
CA LYS A 29 -3.28 3.47 6.12
C LYS A 29 -2.06 3.03 6.90
N LYS A 30 -2.10 3.20 8.22
CA LYS A 30 -0.98 2.82 9.07
C LYS A 30 -0.70 1.32 8.97
N HIS A 31 -1.74 0.52 9.04
CA HIS A 31 -1.60 -0.93 8.98
C HIS A 31 -1.01 -1.37 7.64
N LEU A 32 -1.52 -0.82 6.57
CA LEU A 32 -1.03 -1.17 5.24
C LEU A 32 0.45 -0.81 5.08
N HIS A 33 0.84 0.37 5.54
CA HIS A 33 2.23 0.79 5.43
C HIS A 33 3.14 -0.11 6.27
N GLU A 34 2.69 -0.51 7.45
CA GLU A 34 3.47 -1.40 8.30
C GLU A 34 3.68 -2.76 7.65
N GLU A 35 2.65 -3.29 7.01
CA GLU A 35 2.78 -4.57 6.31
C GLU A 35 3.74 -4.44 5.12
N TYR A 36 3.68 -3.33 4.42
CA TYR A 36 4.58 -3.06 3.32
C TYR A 36 6.04 -2.98 3.80
N VAL A 37 6.27 -2.27 4.89
CA VAL A 37 7.62 -2.13 5.44
C VAL A 37 8.17 -3.50 5.82
N ARG A 38 7.35 -4.32 6.48
CA ARG A 38 7.78 -5.66 6.87
C ARG A 38 8.13 -6.50 5.65
N TRP A 39 7.28 -6.46 4.63
CA TRP A 39 7.50 -7.22 3.41
C TRP A 39 8.79 -6.81 2.71
N MET A 40 9.05 -5.51 2.65
CA MET A 40 10.29 -5.00 2.04
C MET A 40 11.51 -5.43 2.84
N GLN A 41 11.44 -5.36 4.16
CA GLN A 41 12.56 -5.77 4.99
C GLN A 41 12.85 -7.26 4.86
N GLU A 42 11.82 -8.07 4.76
CA GLU A 42 11.99 -9.52 4.56
C GLU A 42 12.60 -9.82 3.20
N SER A 43 12.36 -8.97 2.23
CA SER A 43 12.93 -9.12 0.88
C SER A 43 14.31 -8.50 0.73
N GLY A 44 14.78 -7.82 1.77
CA GLY A 44 16.10 -7.18 1.72
C GLY A 44 16.14 -5.82 1.04
N TYR A 45 14.97 -5.20 0.86
CA TYR A 45 14.89 -3.91 0.22
C TYR A 45 14.56 -2.81 1.22
N LYS A 46 14.89 -1.59 0.86
CA LYS A 46 14.62 -0.44 1.69
C LYS A 46 13.25 0.11 1.35
N PRO A 47 12.34 0.21 2.32
CA PRO A 47 10.98 0.67 2.02
C PRO A 47 10.93 2.16 1.70
N LEU A 48 9.95 2.54 0.88
CA LEU A 48 9.68 3.95 0.61
C LEU A 48 9.03 4.59 1.83
N GLY A 49 9.19 5.90 1.94
CA GLY A 49 8.48 6.65 2.96
C GLY A 49 6.98 6.68 2.68
N LYS A 50 6.20 7.13 3.67
CA LYS A 50 4.75 7.11 3.56
C LYS A 50 4.23 7.89 2.36
N SER A 51 4.78 9.08 2.11
CA SER A 51 4.31 9.90 0.99
C SER A 51 4.50 9.21 -0.34
N LYS A 52 5.67 8.62 -0.55
CA LYS A 52 5.96 7.95 -1.82
C LYS A 52 5.16 6.67 -1.95
N PHE A 53 4.97 5.95 -0.85
CA PHE A 53 4.15 4.74 -0.87
C PHE A 53 2.71 5.07 -1.23
N ASN A 54 2.15 6.11 -0.61
CA ASN A 54 0.77 6.49 -0.89
C ASN A 54 0.60 6.94 -2.34
N ALA A 55 1.56 7.70 -2.85
CA ALA A 55 1.51 8.15 -4.25
C ALA A 55 1.57 6.95 -5.21
N ALA A 56 2.43 5.97 -4.92
CA ALA A 56 2.52 4.77 -5.75
C ALA A 56 1.24 3.96 -5.71
N LEU A 57 0.62 3.87 -4.54
CA LEU A 57 -0.62 3.13 -4.38
C LEU A 57 -1.74 3.76 -5.20
N LEU A 58 -1.88 5.08 -5.13
CA LEU A 58 -2.89 5.78 -5.91
C LEU A 58 -2.62 5.68 -7.40
N ASP A 59 -1.35 5.74 -7.80
CA ASP A 59 -0.99 5.63 -9.20
C ASP A 59 -1.30 4.22 -9.73
N TYR A 60 -1.07 3.20 -8.93
CA TYR A 60 -1.27 1.82 -9.36
C TYR A 60 -2.76 1.47 -9.48
N TYR A 61 -3.54 1.83 -8.50
CA TYR A 61 -4.96 1.45 -8.46
C TYR A 61 -5.90 2.54 -9.01
N LYS A 62 -5.43 3.77 -9.07
CA LYS A 62 -6.18 4.90 -9.62
C LYS A 62 -7.57 4.99 -9.00
N ASP A 63 -8.62 4.92 -9.80
CA ASP A 63 -9.97 5.14 -9.31
C ASP A 63 -10.55 3.95 -8.55
N ALA A 64 -9.84 2.85 -8.49
CA ALA A 64 -10.34 1.67 -7.76
C ALA A 64 -10.32 1.87 -6.26
N ILE A 65 -9.49 2.79 -5.77
CA ILE A 65 -9.38 3.05 -4.34
C ILE A 65 -9.45 4.54 -4.09
N TYR A 66 -9.74 4.91 -2.84
CA TYR A 66 -9.71 6.31 -2.45
C TYR A 66 -9.47 6.41 -0.96
N GLU A 67 -9.02 7.59 -0.53
CA GLU A 67 -8.77 7.86 0.87
C GLU A 67 -10.06 8.19 1.58
N ASP A 68 -10.16 7.75 2.82
CA ASP A 68 -11.32 8.08 3.63
C ASP A 68 -10.86 8.12 5.09
N ARG A 69 -11.80 8.39 5.97
CA ARG A 69 -11.49 8.55 7.38
C ARG A 69 -12.65 8.01 8.20
N ILE A 70 -12.33 7.20 9.20
CA ILE A 70 -13.31 6.74 10.17
C ILE A 70 -13.11 7.62 11.40
N ARG A 71 -14.15 8.32 11.83
CA ARG A 71 -14.03 9.30 12.89
C ARG A 71 -14.34 8.77 14.27
N LYS A 72 -15.03 7.68 14.38
CA LYS A 72 -15.39 7.11 15.68
C LYS A 72 -15.05 5.64 15.70
N PRO A 73 -14.62 5.16 16.84
CA PRO A 73 -14.34 5.86 18.11
C PRO A 73 -13.07 6.69 18.03
N GLN A 74 -12.19 6.43 17.05
CA GLN A 74 -10.97 7.16 16.88
C GLN A 74 -10.85 7.62 15.44
N ASP A 75 -10.12 8.70 15.26
CA ASP A 75 -9.91 9.28 13.94
C ASP A 75 -8.84 8.45 13.23
N ILE A 76 -9.24 7.63 12.27
CA ILE A 76 -8.34 6.73 11.57
C ILE A 76 -8.43 6.96 10.08
N LEU A 77 -7.29 7.20 9.45
CA LEU A 77 -7.22 7.33 8.01
C LEU A 77 -7.17 5.93 7.38
N ILE A 78 -7.95 5.73 6.35
CA ILE A 78 -8.07 4.42 5.70
C ILE A 78 -8.02 4.55 4.20
N TRP A 79 -7.77 3.42 3.55
CA TRP A 79 -7.94 3.27 2.11
C TRP A 79 -9.18 2.42 1.89
N ARG A 80 -10.12 2.92 1.09
CA ARG A 80 -11.30 2.15 0.75
C ARG A 80 -11.14 1.53 -0.63
N GLY A 81 -11.74 0.36 -0.80
CA GLY A 81 -11.71 -0.34 -2.09
C GLY A 81 -10.62 -1.38 -2.20
N ILE A 82 -9.88 -1.62 -1.13
CA ILE A 82 -8.73 -2.51 -1.17
C ILE A 82 -8.60 -3.22 0.17
N LYS A 83 -8.04 -4.39 0.14
CA LYS A 83 -7.76 -5.15 1.36
C LYS A 83 -6.55 -6.04 1.16
N MET A 84 -6.01 -6.58 2.24
CA MET A 84 -4.95 -7.58 2.18
C MET A 84 -5.55 -8.90 1.69
N LYS A 85 -4.78 -9.62 0.91
CA LYS A 85 -5.21 -10.95 0.47
C LYS A 85 -5.29 -11.93 1.63
#